data_6846cbb10e7e067583994659f6bc5cde
#
_entry.id   6846cbb10e7e067583994659f6bc5cde
#
_cell.length_a   1.000
_cell.length_b   1.000
_cell.length_c   1.000
_cell.angle_alpha   90.00
_cell.angle_beta   90.00
_cell.angle_gamma   90.00
#
_symmetry.space_group_name_H-M   'P 1'
#
loop_
_entity.id
_entity.type
_entity.pdbx_description
1 polymer ?
#
loop_
_entity_poly.entity_id
_entity_poly.type
_entity_poly.pdbx_seq_one_letter_code
_entity_poly.pdbx_strand_id
1 'polypeptide(L)' 'MNKQSNKKFNDLIKYIEDNLCGEISYKKMSQILSVNEYTMHRIFLFVTNYTLADYIRKRRLSMAALDLLNG' A
#
# COMPACT_ATOMS: atom_id res chain seq x y z
N MET A 1 1.06 9.53 19.85
CA MET A 1 0.47 9.14 18.57
C MET A 1 -0.67 8.17 18.77
N ASN A 2 -1.70 8.32 17.98
CA ASN A 2 -2.92 7.54 18.13
C ASN A 2 -2.71 6.10 17.63
N LYS A 3 -3.01 5.10 18.46
CA LYS A 3 -2.88 3.69 18.08
C LYS A 3 -3.77 3.32 16.90
N GLN A 4 -4.95 3.96 16.79
CA GLN A 4 -5.87 3.68 15.70
C GLN A 4 -5.30 4.13 14.35
N SER A 5 -4.59 5.25 14.31
CA SER A 5 -3.96 5.73 13.09
C SER A 5 -2.89 4.76 12.61
N ASN A 6 -2.06 4.26 13.53
CA ASN A 6 -1.04 3.28 13.19
C ASN A 6 -1.65 1.99 12.70
N LYS A 7 -2.73 1.53 13.35
CA LYS A 7 -3.41 0.31 12.94
C LYS A 7 -4.00 0.45 11.54
N LYS A 8 -4.65 1.59 11.26
CA LYS A 8 -5.24 1.80 9.94
C LYS A 8 -4.18 1.81 8.84
N PHE A 9 -3.05 2.45 9.10
CA PHE A 9 -1.97 2.47 8.12
C PHE A 9 -1.40 1.07 7.90
N ASN A 10 -1.21 0.29 8.98
CA ASN A 10 -0.75 -1.09 8.87
C ASN A 10 -1.75 -1.94 8.11
N ASP A 11 -3.05 -1.72 8.32
CA ASP A 11 -4.09 -2.44 7.58
C ASP A 11 -4.02 -2.10 6.08
N LEU A 12 -3.72 -0.86 5.76
CA LEU A 12 -3.54 -0.44 4.37
C LEU A 12 -2.37 -1.17 3.72
N ILE A 13 -1.23 -1.21 4.40
CA ILE A 13 -0.05 -1.91 3.88
C ILE A 13 -0.34 -3.39 3.69
N LYS A 14 -1.03 -4.00 4.66
CA LYS A 14 -1.41 -5.41 4.55
C LYS A 14 -2.31 -5.65 3.34
N TYR A 15 -3.28 -4.77 3.12
CA TYR A 15 -4.16 -4.87 1.95
C TYR A 15 -3.33 -4.85 0.66
N ILE A 16 -2.37 -3.95 0.57
CA ILE A 16 -1.50 -3.86 -0.61
C ILE A 16 -0.73 -5.17 -0.81
N GLU A 17 -0.10 -5.67 0.26
CA GLU A 17 0.71 -6.89 0.18
C GLU A 17 -0.12 -8.10 -0.20
N ASP A 18 -1.33 -8.20 0.35
CA ASP A 18 -2.21 -9.32 0.07
C ASP A 18 -2.74 -9.32 -1.37
N ASN A 19 -2.70 -8.17 -2.04
CA ASN A 19 -3.28 -8.02 -3.38
C ASN A 19 -2.25 -7.67 -4.46
N LEU A 20 -0.96 -7.85 -4.17
CA LEU A 20 0.09 -7.52 -5.15
C LEU A 20 -0.03 -8.30 -6.44
N CYS A 21 -0.51 -9.55 -6.38
CA CYS A 21 -0.67 -10.38 -7.57
C CYS A 21 -1.99 -10.17 -8.29
N GLY A 22 -2.86 -9.30 -7.77
CA GLY A 22 -4.16 -9.03 -8.34
C GLY A 22 -4.42 -7.55 -8.49
N GLU A 23 -5.68 -7.18 -8.42
CA GLU A 23 -6.08 -5.79 -8.53
C GLU A 23 -6.06 -5.11 -7.17
N ILE A 24 -5.55 -3.89 -7.15
CA ILE A 24 -5.54 -3.06 -5.95
C ILE A 24 -6.48 -1.89 -6.20
N SER A 25 -7.48 -1.75 -5.31
CA SER A 25 -8.48 -0.68 -5.42
C SER A 25 -8.12 0.49 -4.55
N TYR A 26 -7.88 1.64 -5.14
CA TYR A 26 -7.60 2.86 -4.38
C TYR A 26 -8.82 3.27 -3.55
N LYS A 27 -10.02 2.99 -4.05
CA LYS A 27 -11.23 3.28 -3.28
C LYS A 27 -11.25 2.49 -1.98
N LYS A 28 -10.95 1.19 -2.04
CA LYS A 28 -10.89 0.37 -0.83
C LYS A 28 -9.80 0.84 0.11
N MET A 29 -8.66 1.23 -0.42
CA MET A 29 -7.56 1.72 0.40
C MET A 29 -7.95 3.01 1.14
N SER A 30 -8.64 3.92 0.46
CA SER A 30 -9.09 5.15 1.11
C SER A 30 -10.10 4.84 2.21
N GLN A 31 -10.96 3.85 2.01
CA GLN A 31 -11.90 3.42 3.03
C GLN A 31 -11.20 2.84 4.24
N ILE A 32 -10.13 2.09 4.03
CA ILE A 32 -9.34 1.53 5.13
C ILE A 32 -8.79 2.66 6.02
N LEU A 33 -8.31 3.74 5.40
CA LEU A 33 -7.80 4.90 6.14
C LEU A 33 -8.91 5.84 6.60
N SER A 34 -10.15 5.64 6.16
CA SER A 34 -11.28 6.52 6.48
C SER A 34 -11.07 7.95 5.99
N VAL A 35 -10.47 8.11 4.82
CA VAL A 35 -10.24 9.41 4.19
C VAL A 35 -10.59 9.30 2.71
N ASN A 36 -10.61 10.43 1.98
CA ASN A 36 -10.80 10.38 0.54
C ASN A 36 -9.49 9.97 -0.15
N GLU A 37 -9.57 9.64 -1.45
CA GLU A 37 -8.41 9.13 -2.17
C GLU A 37 -7.27 10.15 -2.23
N TYR A 38 -7.61 11.43 -2.44
CA TYR A 38 -6.60 12.47 -2.48
C TYR A 38 -5.79 12.53 -1.19
N THR A 39 -6.49 12.53 -0.06
CA THR A 39 -5.85 12.57 1.25
C THR A 39 -5.03 11.32 1.51
N MET A 40 -5.55 10.15 1.08
CA MET A 40 -4.83 8.90 1.20
C MET A 40 -3.49 8.94 0.48
N HIS A 41 -3.47 9.44 -0.75
CA HIS A 41 -2.23 9.56 -1.52
C HIS A 41 -1.23 10.48 -0.82
N ARG A 42 -1.70 11.57 -0.25
CA ARG A 42 -0.84 12.51 0.47
C ARG A 42 -0.27 11.90 1.74
N ILE A 43 -1.11 11.21 2.51
CA ILE A 43 -0.66 10.54 3.73
C ILE A 43 0.40 9.50 3.40
N PHE A 44 0.14 8.70 2.38
CA PHE A 44 1.08 7.65 2.00
C PHE A 44 2.43 8.24 1.59
N LEU A 45 2.42 9.26 0.77
CA LEU A 45 3.64 9.93 0.34
C LEU A 45 4.39 10.52 1.53
N PHE A 46 3.68 11.14 2.45
CA PHE A 46 4.29 11.75 3.63
C PHE A 46 4.96 10.70 4.53
N VAL A 47 4.31 9.56 4.72
CA VAL A 47 4.80 8.52 5.64
C VAL A 47 5.93 7.71 5.02
N THR A 48 5.83 7.36 3.74
CA THR A 48 6.76 6.43 3.11
C THR A 48 7.77 7.10 2.18
N ASN A 49 7.55 8.34 1.78
CA ASN A 49 8.31 9.06 0.75
C ASN A 49 8.16 8.44 -0.64
N TYR A 50 7.18 7.58 -0.84
CA TYR A 50 6.85 6.99 -2.14
C TYR A 50 5.40 7.28 -2.48
N THR A 51 5.12 7.50 -3.76
CA THR A 51 3.73 7.46 -4.21
C THR A 51 3.21 6.03 -4.11
N LEU A 52 1.89 5.88 -4.01
CA LEU A 52 1.30 4.54 -3.99
C LEU A 52 1.68 3.75 -5.23
N ALA A 53 1.65 4.38 -6.40
CA ALA A 53 2.00 3.71 -7.65
C ALA A 53 3.44 3.20 -7.62
N ASP A 54 4.38 4.02 -7.17
CA ASP A 54 5.79 3.64 -7.07
C ASP A 54 6.00 2.52 -6.06
N TYR A 55 5.34 2.62 -4.92
CA TYR A 55 5.46 1.60 -3.87
C TYR A 55 4.97 0.25 -4.39
N ILE A 56 3.78 0.23 -4.99
CA ILE A 56 3.19 -1.00 -5.52
C ILE A 56 4.07 -1.59 -6.60
N ARG A 57 4.57 -0.75 -7.51
CA ARG A 57 5.45 -1.21 -8.59
C ARG A 57 6.72 -1.83 -8.03
N LYS A 58 7.35 -1.20 -7.06
CA LYS A 58 8.58 -1.73 -6.45
C LYS A 58 8.33 -3.05 -5.75
N ARG A 59 7.23 -3.17 -5.05
CA ARG A 59 6.90 -4.42 -4.37
C ARG A 59 6.63 -5.54 -5.37
N ARG A 60 5.93 -5.24 -6.46
CA ARG A 60 5.65 -6.23 -7.50
C ARG A 60 6.95 -6.69 -8.17
N LEU A 61 7.86 -5.77 -8.44
CA LEU A 61 9.16 -6.11 -9.02
C LEU A 61 9.98 -6.99 -8.06
N SER A 62 9.96 -6.69 -6.78
CA SER A 62 10.68 -7.49 -5.79
C SER A 62 10.13 -8.92 -5.73
N MET A 63 8.82 -9.07 -5.79
CA MET A 63 8.21 -10.42 -5.79
C MET A 63 8.55 -11.19 -7.04
N ALA A 64 8.54 -10.53 -8.21
CA ALA A 64 8.91 -11.17 -9.46
C ALA A 64 10.36 -11.63 -9.44
N ALA A 65 11.25 -10.80 -8.87
CA ALA A 65 12.65 -11.16 -8.76
C ALA A 65 12.86 -12.38 -7.85
N LEU A 66 12.13 -12.43 -6.73
CA LEU A 66 12.18 -13.57 -5.83
C LEU A 66 11.69 -14.85 -6.50
N ASP A 67 10.61 -14.75 -7.26
CA ASP A 67 10.08 -15.90 -7.99
C ASP A 67 11.08 -16.42 -9.00
N LEU A 68 11.78 -15.52 -9.70
CA LEU A 68 12.81 -15.92 -10.66
C LEU A 68 13.97 -16.61 -9.98
N LEU A 69 14.37 -16.14 -8.79
CA LEU A 69 15.48 -16.75 -8.06
C LEU A 69 15.11 -18.11 -7.46
N ASN A 70 13.87 -18.28 -7.08
CA ASN A 70 13.39 -19.50 -6.43
C ASN A 70 12.73 -20.49 -7.40
N GLY A 71 12.44 -20.01 -8.58
CA GLY A 71 11.78 -20.84 -9.58
C GLY A 71 12.75 -21.52 -10.48
#